data_6db1bbd84d332e89023931c24b036042
#
_entry.id   6db1bbd84d332e89023931c24b036042
#
_cell.length_a   1.000
_cell.length_b   1.000
_cell.length_c   1.000
_cell.angle_alpha   90.00
_cell.angle_beta   90.00
_cell.angle_gamma   90.00
#
_symmetry.space_group_name_H-M   'P 1'
#
loop_
_entity.id
_entity.type
_entity.pdbx_description
1 polymer ?
#
loop_
_entity_poly.entity_id
_entity_poly.type
_entity_poly.pdbx_seq_one_letter_code
_entity_poly.pdbx_strand_id
1 'polypeptide(L)'
;MSLTDELDQTMASGVDLRAMLDPAASGEVRRIMQICNACRYCEGFCAVFPAMERRRLFTDGDVSYLANLCHNCGACYHACQYAPPHEFAVNVPVSMAAARASSYAAYAWPGPLAHLFHRNGMVVSIIIALGLGLTVGLMLAMISPDLFWGVHIGAGAFYQVMPHTIMAAIPLGITAFAILAMVMGWRRYWQHTGAVWGGWRSVGDAVAAVAAMRHLGGETAAGWRGG
;
A
#
# COMPACT_ATOMS: atom_id res chain seq x y z
N MET A 1 -17.65 -28.24 4.11
CA MET A 1 -16.67 -27.34 3.50
C MET A 1 -17.31 -25.97 3.54
N SER A 2 -16.70 -25.04 4.30
CA SER A 2 -17.29 -23.70 4.50
C SER A 2 -16.98 -22.83 3.29
N LEU A 3 -17.86 -21.87 2.97
CA LEU A 3 -17.64 -20.86 1.92
C LEU A 3 -16.30 -20.12 2.11
N THR A 4 -15.82 -20.07 3.34
CA THR A 4 -14.51 -19.51 3.72
C THR A 4 -13.35 -20.40 3.28
N ASP A 5 -13.51 -21.74 3.26
CA ASP A 5 -12.47 -22.68 2.82
C ASP A 5 -12.35 -22.70 1.30
N GLU A 6 -13.46 -22.56 0.57
CA GLU A 6 -13.43 -22.41 -0.90
C GLU A 6 -12.83 -21.08 -1.34
N LEU A 7 -13.15 -19.99 -0.64
CA LEU A 7 -12.53 -18.69 -0.88
C LEU A 7 -11.03 -18.70 -0.56
N ASP A 8 -10.60 -19.39 0.49
CA ASP A 8 -9.18 -19.54 0.81
C ASP A 8 -8.44 -20.40 -0.22
N GLN A 9 -9.07 -21.48 -0.73
CA GLN A 9 -8.46 -22.32 -1.77
C GLN A 9 -8.41 -21.63 -3.14
N THR A 10 -9.42 -20.87 -3.53
CA THR A 10 -9.39 -20.08 -4.77
C THR A 10 -8.44 -18.91 -4.69
N MET A 11 -8.12 -18.43 -3.51
CA MET A 11 -7.18 -17.33 -3.28
C MET A 11 -5.73 -17.81 -3.07
N ALA A 12 -5.53 -19.03 -2.58
CA ALA A 12 -4.21 -19.69 -2.48
C ALA A 12 -3.72 -20.20 -3.85
N SER A 13 -4.63 -20.42 -4.81
CA SER A 13 -4.29 -20.89 -6.14
C SER A 13 -3.79 -19.74 -7.02
N GLY A 14 -2.51 -19.44 -6.99
CA GLY A 14 -1.86 -18.87 -8.16
C GLY A 14 -0.91 -17.68 -7.99
N VAL A 15 -0.77 -17.08 -6.83
CA VAL A 15 0.25 -16.03 -6.65
C VAL A 15 1.19 -16.41 -5.54
N ASP A 16 2.36 -16.91 -5.92
CA ASP A 16 3.46 -17.10 -4.96
C ASP A 16 3.95 -15.69 -4.52
N LEU A 17 3.49 -15.26 -3.36
CA LEU A 17 3.87 -13.99 -2.74
C LEU A 17 5.40 -13.85 -2.63
N ARG A 18 6.12 -14.96 -2.42
CA ARG A 18 7.58 -14.96 -2.35
C ARG A 18 8.22 -14.66 -3.70
N ALA A 19 7.63 -15.15 -4.79
CA ALA A 19 8.11 -14.85 -6.14
C ALA A 19 7.84 -13.40 -6.58
N MET A 20 6.89 -12.74 -5.94
CA MET A 20 6.57 -11.33 -6.23
C MET A 20 7.38 -10.35 -5.38
N LEU A 21 7.86 -10.77 -4.21
CA LEU A 21 8.78 -9.96 -3.40
C LEU A 21 10.16 -10.01 -4.03
N ASP A 22 10.80 -8.85 -4.22
CA ASP A 22 12.17 -8.77 -4.73
C ASP A 22 13.15 -9.39 -3.72
N PRO A 23 13.77 -10.54 -4.03
CA PRO A 23 14.70 -11.21 -3.12
C PRO A 23 15.95 -10.37 -2.83
N ALA A 24 16.40 -9.56 -3.79
CA ALA A 24 17.57 -8.70 -3.63
C ALA A 24 17.26 -7.56 -2.67
N ALA A 25 16.12 -6.88 -2.85
CA ALA A 25 15.67 -5.84 -1.92
C ALA A 25 15.42 -6.38 -0.52
N SER A 26 14.79 -7.55 -0.40
CA SER A 26 14.53 -8.21 0.89
C SER A 26 15.83 -8.64 1.58
N GLY A 27 16.81 -9.16 0.83
CA GLY A 27 18.13 -9.54 1.33
C GLY A 27 18.90 -8.34 1.85
N GLU A 28 18.88 -7.22 1.13
CA GLU A 28 19.54 -5.99 1.53
C GLU A 28 18.91 -5.39 2.81
N VAL A 29 17.58 -5.39 2.91
CA VAL A 29 16.90 -4.95 4.15
C VAL A 29 17.32 -5.83 5.33
N ARG A 30 17.38 -7.16 5.17
CA ARG A 30 17.83 -8.05 6.25
C ARG A 30 19.26 -7.74 6.68
N ARG A 31 20.19 -7.56 5.72
CA ARG A 31 21.58 -7.21 5.99
C ARG A 31 21.67 -5.90 6.80
N ILE A 32 20.99 -4.87 6.33
CA ILE A 32 20.96 -3.56 6.98
C ILE A 32 20.35 -3.65 8.38
N MET A 33 19.21 -4.34 8.54
CA MET A 33 18.54 -4.46 9.83
C MET A 33 19.37 -5.24 10.85
N GLN A 34 20.21 -6.18 10.43
CA GLN A 34 21.16 -6.86 11.32
C GLN A 34 22.23 -5.89 11.83
N ILE A 35 22.76 -5.03 10.97
CA ILE A 35 23.73 -3.99 11.35
C ILE A 35 23.07 -2.98 12.30
N CYS A 36 21.89 -2.49 11.96
CA CYS A 36 21.14 -1.54 12.79
C CYS A 36 20.78 -2.14 14.15
N ASN A 37 20.44 -3.41 14.23
CA ASN A 37 20.11 -4.11 15.48
C ASN A 37 21.32 -4.27 16.41
N ALA A 38 22.52 -4.34 15.85
CA ALA A 38 23.76 -4.32 16.62
C ALA A 38 24.13 -2.90 17.09
N CYS A 39 23.90 -1.89 16.25
CA CYS A 39 24.26 -0.50 16.52
C CYS A 39 23.29 0.24 17.44
N ARG A 40 21.97 0.15 17.19
CA ARG A 40 20.84 0.76 17.93
C ARG A 40 20.88 2.29 18.08
N TYR A 41 21.77 3.00 17.43
CA TYR A 41 21.88 4.44 17.55
C TYR A 41 20.56 5.18 17.22
N CYS A 42 19.79 4.67 16.26
CA CYS A 42 18.55 5.30 15.78
C CYS A 42 17.28 4.84 16.53
N GLU A 43 17.39 4.20 17.70
CA GLU A 43 16.25 3.63 18.44
C GLU A 43 15.12 4.64 18.68
N GLY A 44 15.47 5.88 18.99
CA GLY A 44 14.51 6.96 19.26
C GLY A 44 13.98 7.70 18.03
N PHE A 45 14.46 7.42 16.81
CA PHE A 45 14.14 8.24 15.63
C PHE A 45 12.75 7.98 15.08
N CYS A 46 12.31 6.73 15.00
CA CYS A 46 10.99 6.39 14.48
C CYS A 46 10.52 5.00 14.94
N ALA A 47 9.30 4.62 14.56
CA ALA A 47 8.70 3.35 14.96
C ALA A 47 9.40 2.10 14.38
N VAL A 48 10.22 2.23 13.32
CA VAL A 48 10.91 1.10 12.67
C VAL A 48 11.90 0.44 13.61
N PHE A 49 12.71 1.22 14.33
CA PHE A 49 13.80 0.68 15.14
C PHE A 49 13.31 -0.10 16.37
N PRO A 50 12.38 0.38 17.19
CA PRO A 50 11.80 -0.42 18.25
C PRO A 50 11.05 -1.67 17.75
N ALA A 51 10.47 -1.61 16.56
CA ALA A 51 9.85 -2.78 15.94
C ALA A 51 10.89 -3.80 15.46
N MET A 52 12.03 -3.34 14.93
CA MET A 52 13.17 -4.16 14.51
C MET A 52 13.81 -4.91 15.70
N GLU A 53 14.03 -4.24 16.83
CA GLU A 53 14.70 -4.79 18.02
C GLU A 53 14.00 -5.98 18.63
N ARG A 54 12.69 -6.11 18.41
CA ARG A 54 11.90 -7.27 18.84
C ARG A 54 12.23 -8.55 18.08
N ARG A 55 13.06 -8.47 17.03
CA ARG A 55 13.38 -9.54 16.09
C ARG A 55 14.87 -9.81 16.05
N ARG A 56 15.25 -11.07 16.16
CA ARG A 56 16.65 -11.49 15.98
C ARG A 56 16.94 -11.96 14.56
N LEU A 57 15.94 -12.56 13.92
CA LEU A 57 15.94 -12.98 12.54
C LEU A 57 14.78 -12.30 11.82
N PHE A 58 14.97 -11.95 10.56
CA PHE A 58 14.00 -11.24 9.76
C PHE A 58 13.43 -12.16 8.69
N THR A 59 12.17 -12.53 8.81
CA THR A 59 11.41 -13.23 7.78
C THR A 59 11.00 -12.27 6.66
N ASP A 60 10.47 -12.79 5.54
CA ASP A 60 9.92 -11.93 4.46
C ASP A 60 8.74 -11.09 4.96
N GLY A 61 7.92 -11.64 5.85
CA GLY A 61 6.84 -10.91 6.51
C GLY A 61 7.35 -9.77 7.39
N ASP A 62 8.44 -9.98 8.15
CA ASP A 62 9.06 -8.93 8.95
C ASP A 62 9.65 -7.82 8.09
N VAL A 63 10.33 -8.17 6.99
CA VAL A 63 10.85 -7.20 6.03
C VAL A 63 9.73 -6.36 5.45
N SER A 64 8.65 -6.99 5.00
CA SER A 64 7.47 -6.30 4.48
C SER A 64 6.84 -5.38 5.54
N TYR A 65 6.75 -5.84 6.79
CA TYR A 65 6.23 -5.05 7.90
C TYR A 65 7.08 -3.81 8.16
N LEU A 66 8.40 -3.97 8.32
CA LEU A 66 9.32 -2.87 8.59
C LEU A 66 9.40 -1.88 7.42
N ALA A 67 9.39 -2.38 6.18
CA ALA A 67 9.39 -1.56 4.98
C ALA A 67 8.14 -0.68 4.87
N ASN A 68 6.96 -1.22 5.23
CA ASN A 68 5.71 -0.46 5.22
C ASN A 68 5.55 0.47 6.44
N LEU A 69 6.27 0.21 7.54
CA LEU A 69 6.33 1.10 8.69
C LEU A 69 7.24 2.31 8.46
N CYS A 70 8.20 2.23 7.53
CA CYS A 70 9.16 3.27 7.24
C CYS A 70 8.52 4.47 6.52
N HIS A 71 8.69 5.69 7.04
CA HIS A 71 8.19 6.93 6.44
C HIS A 71 9.09 7.50 5.35
N ASN A 72 10.27 6.91 5.13
CA ASN A 72 11.26 7.40 4.17
C ASN A 72 11.73 8.85 4.43
N CYS A 73 11.76 9.29 5.68
CA CYS A 73 12.13 10.66 6.06
C CYS A 73 13.64 10.96 5.96
N GLY A 74 14.49 9.93 5.88
CA GLY A 74 15.93 10.09 5.73
C GLY A 74 16.71 10.38 7.02
N ALA A 75 16.07 10.70 8.15
CA ALA A 75 16.77 11.08 9.39
C ALA A 75 17.80 10.04 9.84
N CYS A 76 17.46 8.75 9.79
CA CYS A 76 18.38 7.67 10.12
C CYS A 76 19.58 7.55 9.16
N TYR A 77 19.45 7.99 7.90
CA TYR A 77 20.54 7.97 6.93
C TYR A 77 21.56 9.10 7.22
N HIS A 78 21.06 10.30 7.47
CA HIS A 78 21.92 11.46 7.75
C HIS A 78 22.68 11.34 9.08
N ALA A 79 22.12 10.63 10.06
CA ALA A 79 22.77 10.39 11.35
C ALA A 79 23.63 9.12 11.39
N CYS A 80 23.64 8.32 10.31
CA CYS A 80 24.24 6.98 10.31
C CYS A 80 25.77 7.05 10.12
N GLN A 81 26.53 6.56 11.10
CA GLN A 81 27.98 6.42 10.98
C GLN A 81 28.42 5.34 9.97
N TYR A 82 27.51 4.43 9.59
CA TYR A 82 27.77 3.36 8.63
C TYR A 82 27.22 3.65 7.23
N ALA A 83 26.71 4.87 7.00
CA ALA A 83 26.31 5.32 5.67
C ALA A 83 27.52 5.50 4.76
N PRO A 84 27.36 5.48 3.42
CA PRO A 84 28.45 5.80 2.51
C PRO A 84 29.18 7.10 2.88
N PRO A 85 30.54 7.15 2.87
CA PRO A 85 31.46 6.21 2.20
C PRO A 85 31.91 4.99 3.03
N HIS A 86 31.29 4.71 4.17
CA HIS A 86 31.64 3.56 4.99
C HIS A 86 31.44 2.25 4.21
N GLU A 87 32.29 1.24 4.44
CA GLU A 87 32.25 -0.06 3.74
C GLU A 87 30.91 -0.81 3.86
N PHE A 88 30.19 -0.63 4.97
CA PHE A 88 28.86 -1.20 5.15
C PHE A 88 27.79 -0.54 4.28
N ALA A 89 28.02 0.65 3.80
CA ALA A 89 27.16 1.40 2.89
C ALA A 89 25.66 1.34 3.27
N VAL A 90 25.37 1.52 4.57
CA VAL A 90 24.00 1.42 5.10
C VAL A 90 23.12 2.53 4.57
N ASN A 91 22.05 2.16 3.86
CA ASN A 91 21.05 3.11 3.37
C ASN A 91 19.64 2.58 3.63
N VAL A 92 19.15 2.77 4.88
CA VAL A 92 17.84 2.29 5.33
C VAL A 92 16.70 2.82 4.45
N PRO A 93 16.58 4.14 4.14
CA PRO A 93 15.46 4.67 3.36
C PRO A 93 15.34 4.03 1.98
N VAL A 94 16.45 3.92 1.25
CA VAL A 94 16.44 3.36 -0.12
C VAL A 94 16.05 1.89 -0.11
N SER A 95 16.64 1.10 0.79
CA SER A 95 16.36 -0.34 0.88
C SER A 95 14.91 -0.61 1.30
N MET A 96 14.41 0.16 2.28
CA MET A 96 13.00 0.07 2.69
C MET A 96 12.04 0.49 1.60
N ALA A 97 12.37 1.53 0.82
CA ALA A 97 11.54 1.96 -0.31
C ALA A 97 11.45 0.89 -1.40
N ALA A 98 12.57 0.24 -1.74
CA ALA A 98 12.62 -0.85 -2.72
C ALA A 98 11.77 -2.05 -2.26
N ALA A 99 11.94 -2.50 -1.02
CA ALA A 99 11.16 -3.61 -0.44
C ALA A 99 9.66 -3.26 -0.35
N ARG A 100 9.31 -2.01 -0.01
CA ARG A 100 7.92 -1.55 0.02
C ARG A 100 7.29 -1.53 -1.36
N ALA A 101 8.00 -1.07 -2.38
CA ALA A 101 7.50 -1.06 -3.75
C ALA A 101 7.15 -2.47 -4.24
N SER A 102 7.99 -3.46 -3.96
CA SER A 102 7.72 -4.87 -4.29
C SER A 102 6.52 -5.42 -3.49
N SER A 103 6.40 -5.04 -2.20
CA SER A 103 5.29 -5.48 -1.35
C SER A 103 3.94 -4.98 -1.83
N TYR A 104 3.85 -3.78 -2.39
CA TYR A 104 2.60 -3.26 -2.96
C TYR A 104 2.12 -4.09 -4.13
N ALA A 105 3.01 -4.53 -5.02
CA ALA A 105 2.66 -5.42 -6.11
C ALA A 105 2.22 -6.81 -5.59
N ALA A 106 2.92 -7.33 -4.58
CA ALA A 106 2.64 -8.64 -4.02
C ALA A 106 1.27 -8.73 -3.31
N TYR A 107 0.88 -7.69 -2.57
CA TYR A 107 -0.39 -7.70 -1.83
C TYR A 107 -1.58 -7.20 -2.64
N ALA A 108 -1.38 -6.52 -3.76
CA ALA A 108 -2.48 -6.00 -4.57
C ALA A 108 -3.39 -7.12 -5.09
N TRP A 109 -4.70 -6.83 -5.13
CA TRP A 109 -5.70 -7.72 -5.67
C TRP A 109 -6.59 -6.96 -6.66
N PRO A 110 -6.93 -7.59 -7.80
CA PRO A 110 -6.46 -8.88 -8.34
C PRO A 110 -5.01 -8.81 -8.85
N GLY A 111 -4.24 -9.90 -8.64
CA GLY A 111 -2.82 -9.97 -8.99
C GLY A 111 -2.46 -9.61 -10.44
N PRO A 112 -3.22 -10.04 -11.46
CA PRO A 112 -2.95 -9.65 -12.84
C PRO A 112 -2.96 -8.13 -13.07
N LEU A 113 -3.86 -7.39 -12.41
CA LEU A 113 -3.91 -5.92 -12.50
C LEU A 113 -2.70 -5.25 -11.86
N ALA A 114 -2.17 -5.83 -10.77
CA ALA A 114 -0.95 -5.34 -10.14
C ALA A 114 0.25 -5.42 -11.08
N HIS A 115 0.40 -6.52 -11.81
CA HIS A 115 1.45 -6.68 -12.81
C HIS A 115 1.31 -5.69 -13.97
N LEU A 116 0.10 -5.43 -14.44
CA LEU A 116 -0.16 -4.45 -15.49
C LEU A 116 0.23 -3.03 -15.03
N PHE A 117 -0.12 -2.68 -13.81
CA PHE A 117 0.23 -1.38 -13.22
C PHE A 117 1.75 -1.20 -13.08
N HIS A 118 2.46 -2.24 -12.64
CA HIS A 118 3.91 -2.18 -12.43
C HIS A 118 4.70 -2.11 -13.73
N ARG A 119 4.13 -2.60 -14.83
CA ARG A 119 4.86 -2.75 -16.10
C ARG A 119 4.96 -1.49 -16.93
N ASN A 120 3.95 -0.61 -16.90
CA ASN A 120 4.03 0.61 -17.72
C ASN A 120 2.87 1.59 -17.44
N GLY A 121 3.17 2.86 -17.20
CA GLY A 121 2.15 3.92 -17.12
C GLY A 121 1.27 4.01 -18.40
N MET A 122 1.78 3.59 -19.56
CA MET A 122 1.04 3.52 -20.81
C MET A 122 -0.16 2.56 -20.70
N VAL A 123 0.00 1.38 -20.08
CA VAL A 123 -1.10 0.42 -19.91
C VAL A 123 -2.21 1.01 -19.06
N VAL A 124 -1.85 1.70 -17.97
CA VAL A 124 -2.81 2.40 -17.11
C VAL A 124 -3.55 3.50 -17.91
N SER A 125 -2.83 4.29 -18.71
CA SER A 125 -3.41 5.33 -19.56
C SER A 125 -4.39 4.75 -20.57
N ILE A 126 -4.06 3.63 -21.19
CA ILE A 126 -4.94 2.93 -22.16
C ILE A 126 -6.21 2.43 -21.44
N ILE A 127 -6.09 1.83 -20.25
CA ILE A 127 -7.24 1.35 -19.47
C ILE A 127 -8.16 2.51 -19.11
N ILE A 128 -7.61 3.65 -18.68
CA ILE A 128 -8.39 4.86 -18.38
C ILE A 128 -9.09 5.37 -19.64
N ALA A 129 -8.37 5.48 -20.75
CA ALA A 129 -8.93 5.95 -22.01
C ALA A 129 -10.06 5.04 -22.52
N LEU A 130 -9.87 3.72 -22.46
CA LEU A 130 -10.90 2.73 -22.79
C LEU A 130 -12.11 2.81 -21.85
N GLY A 131 -11.89 3.00 -20.56
CA GLY A 131 -12.95 3.18 -19.57
C GLY A 131 -13.81 4.41 -19.85
N LEU A 132 -13.16 5.54 -20.12
CA LEU A 132 -13.83 6.78 -20.49
C LEU A 132 -14.56 6.62 -21.84
N GLY A 133 -13.92 6.04 -22.84
CA GLY A 133 -14.53 5.76 -24.14
C GLY A 133 -15.74 4.85 -24.04
N LEU A 134 -15.64 3.79 -23.24
CA LEU A 134 -16.76 2.88 -22.97
C LEU A 134 -17.93 3.58 -22.27
N THR A 135 -17.63 4.43 -21.28
CA THR A 135 -18.67 5.19 -20.55
C THR A 135 -19.41 6.12 -21.50
N VAL A 136 -18.67 6.90 -22.32
CA VAL A 136 -19.26 7.81 -23.31
C VAL A 136 -20.02 7.03 -24.38
N GLY A 137 -19.44 5.93 -24.90
CA GLY A 137 -20.07 5.07 -25.89
C GLY A 137 -21.36 4.45 -25.38
N LEU A 138 -21.39 3.99 -24.12
CA LEU A 138 -22.60 3.46 -23.47
C LEU A 138 -23.69 4.54 -23.32
N MET A 139 -23.29 5.75 -22.93
CA MET A 139 -24.21 6.90 -22.87
C MET A 139 -24.82 7.18 -24.24
N LEU A 140 -24.01 7.28 -25.29
CA LEU A 140 -24.50 7.52 -26.67
C LEU A 140 -25.38 6.40 -27.19
N ALA A 141 -25.14 5.15 -26.80
CA ALA A 141 -25.96 4.01 -27.18
C ALA A 141 -27.31 3.97 -26.48
N MET A 142 -27.39 4.50 -25.23
CA MET A 142 -28.60 4.47 -24.41
C MET A 142 -29.48 5.72 -24.57
N ILE A 143 -28.94 6.82 -25.08
CA ILE A 143 -29.62 8.11 -25.19
C ILE A 143 -29.84 8.42 -26.68
N SER A 144 -31.07 8.87 -27.04
CA SER A 144 -31.31 9.29 -28.43
C SER A 144 -30.43 10.51 -28.78
N PRO A 145 -29.90 10.60 -30.02
CA PRO A 145 -29.08 11.74 -30.43
C PRO A 145 -29.74 13.09 -30.23
N ASP A 146 -31.06 13.17 -30.43
CA ASP A 146 -31.83 14.39 -30.25
C ASP A 146 -31.86 14.84 -28.77
N LEU A 147 -31.90 13.88 -27.85
CA LEU A 147 -31.84 14.16 -26.41
C LEU A 147 -30.42 14.57 -25.97
N PHE A 148 -29.40 13.97 -26.61
CA PHE A 148 -27.99 14.27 -26.26
C PHE A 148 -27.56 15.67 -26.72
N TRP A 149 -27.96 16.07 -27.95
CA TRP A 149 -27.60 17.36 -28.55
C TRP A 149 -28.64 18.45 -28.31
N GLY A 150 -29.77 18.12 -27.68
CA GLY A 150 -30.84 19.06 -27.38
C GLY A 150 -30.47 20.07 -26.32
N VAL A 151 -31.17 21.22 -26.34
CA VAL A 151 -31.02 22.24 -25.29
C VAL A 151 -31.96 21.88 -24.13
N HIS A 152 -31.41 21.58 -22.98
CA HIS A 152 -32.16 21.24 -21.78
C HIS A 152 -32.17 22.43 -20.81
N ILE A 153 -33.35 22.96 -20.48
CA ILE A 153 -33.50 24.09 -19.59
C ILE A 153 -34.34 23.66 -18.38
N GLY A 154 -33.92 24.09 -17.19
CA GLY A 154 -34.66 23.89 -15.94
C GLY A 154 -33.94 23.02 -14.91
N ALA A 155 -34.54 22.92 -13.72
CA ALA A 155 -34.01 22.11 -12.64
C ALA A 155 -34.08 20.62 -13.04
N GLY A 156 -32.94 19.94 -12.97
CA GLY A 156 -32.85 18.52 -13.34
C GLY A 156 -32.57 18.26 -14.83
N ALA A 157 -32.31 19.27 -15.65
CA ALA A 157 -31.96 19.12 -17.07
C ALA A 157 -30.83 18.12 -17.32
N PHE A 158 -29.83 18.07 -16.46
CA PHE A 158 -28.72 17.11 -16.51
C PHE A 158 -29.20 15.65 -16.39
N TYR A 159 -30.19 15.39 -15.55
CA TYR A 159 -30.71 14.01 -15.34
C TYR A 159 -31.54 13.49 -16.52
N GLN A 160 -31.96 14.37 -17.44
CA GLN A 160 -32.61 13.94 -18.69
C GLN A 160 -31.60 13.29 -19.62
N VAL A 161 -30.36 13.80 -19.63
CA VAL A 161 -29.25 13.25 -20.43
C VAL A 161 -28.59 12.08 -19.72
N MET A 162 -28.40 12.17 -18.39
CA MET A 162 -27.75 11.13 -17.61
C MET A 162 -28.66 10.69 -16.47
N PRO A 163 -29.33 9.52 -16.57
CA PRO A 163 -30.20 9.03 -15.52
C PRO A 163 -29.44 8.87 -14.20
N HIS A 164 -30.04 9.36 -13.11
CA HIS A 164 -29.46 9.32 -11.77
C HIS A 164 -29.00 7.91 -11.35
N THR A 165 -29.74 6.88 -11.74
CA THR A 165 -29.40 5.48 -11.44
C THR A 165 -28.07 5.05 -12.03
N ILE A 166 -27.77 5.42 -13.27
CA ILE A 166 -26.47 5.10 -13.92
C ILE A 166 -25.35 5.89 -13.28
N MET A 167 -25.59 7.19 -13.01
CA MET A 167 -24.61 8.07 -12.37
C MET A 167 -24.25 7.59 -10.95
N ALA A 168 -25.20 7.01 -10.22
CA ALA A 168 -24.95 6.46 -8.90
C ALA A 168 -24.36 5.03 -8.95
N ALA A 169 -24.83 4.19 -9.87
CA ALA A 169 -24.42 2.78 -9.94
C ALA A 169 -22.94 2.60 -10.32
N ILE A 170 -22.43 3.40 -11.25
CA ILE A 170 -21.03 3.30 -11.71
C ILE A 170 -20.03 3.64 -10.58
N PRO A 171 -20.10 4.80 -9.90
CA PRO A 171 -19.20 5.09 -8.79
C PRO A 171 -19.37 4.13 -7.61
N LEU A 172 -20.60 3.70 -7.33
CA LEU A 172 -20.89 2.73 -6.27
C LEU A 172 -20.21 1.38 -6.57
N GLY A 173 -20.32 0.88 -7.79
CA GLY A 173 -19.65 -0.34 -8.23
C GLY A 173 -18.13 -0.26 -8.16
N ILE A 174 -17.55 0.84 -8.64
CA ILE A 174 -16.11 1.09 -8.55
C ILE A 174 -15.66 1.17 -7.10
N THR A 175 -16.39 1.88 -6.25
CA THR A 175 -16.08 2.01 -4.82
C THR A 175 -16.18 0.66 -4.11
N ALA A 176 -17.22 -0.12 -4.37
CA ALA A 176 -17.36 -1.46 -3.81
C ALA A 176 -16.20 -2.38 -4.23
N PHE A 177 -15.80 -2.34 -5.50
CA PHE A 177 -14.64 -3.08 -5.99
C PHE A 177 -13.34 -2.62 -5.31
N ALA A 178 -13.13 -1.32 -5.15
CA ALA A 178 -11.95 -0.77 -4.48
C ALA A 178 -11.87 -1.20 -3.01
N ILE A 179 -13.01 -1.15 -2.29
CA ILE A 179 -13.09 -1.63 -0.90
C ILE A 179 -12.76 -3.12 -0.84
N LEU A 180 -13.34 -3.93 -1.73
CA LEU A 180 -13.04 -5.36 -1.80
C LEU A 180 -11.54 -5.61 -2.04
N ALA A 181 -10.95 -4.92 -3.01
CA ALA A 181 -9.53 -5.04 -3.33
C ALA A 181 -8.64 -4.66 -2.13
N MET A 182 -8.99 -3.60 -1.40
CA MET A 182 -8.28 -3.19 -0.18
C MET A 182 -8.40 -4.24 0.93
N VAL A 183 -9.59 -4.77 1.18
CA VAL A 183 -9.81 -5.81 2.20
C VAL A 183 -9.01 -7.08 1.87
N MET A 184 -8.99 -7.47 0.59
CA MET A 184 -8.24 -8.63 0.13
C MET A 184 -6.72 -8.42 0.25
N GLY A 185 -6.22 -7.24 -0.12
CA GLY A 185 -4.82 -6.87 0.05
C GLY A 185 -4.41 -6.85 1.52
N TRP A 186 -5.24 -6.25 2.38
CA TRP A 186 -5.00 -6.23 3.82
C TRP A 186 -4.99 -7.64 4.43
N ARG A 187 -5.94 -8.51 4.04
CA ARG A 187 -5.96 -9.91 4.51
C ARG A 187 -4.68 -10.65 4.13
N ARG A 188 -4.20 -10.52 2.88
CA ARG A 188 -2.93 -11.11 2.43
C ARG A 188 -1.74 -10.61 3.24
N TYR A 189 -1.66 -9.30 3.43
CA TYR A 189 -0.62 -8.68 4.24
C TYR A 189 -0.63 -9.21 5.68
N TRP A 190 -1.81 -9.28 6.31
CA TRP A 190 -1.98 -9.77 7.67
C TRP A 190 -1.53 -11.22 7.84
N GLN A 191 -1.90 -12.07 6.91
CA GLN A 191 -1.48 -13.48 6.89
C GLN A 191 0.03 -13.61 6.71
N HIS A 192 0.62 -12.86 5.80
CA HIS A 192 2.05 -12.93 5.50
C HIS A 192 2.93 -12.39 6.63
N THR A 193 2.52 -11.33 7.29
CA THR A 193 3.27 -10.74 8.41
C THR A 193 3.11 -11.51 9.72
N GLY A 194 2.19 -12.49 9.79
CA GLY A 194 1.90 -13.24 11.00
C GLY A 194 1.37 -12.38 12.13
N ALA A 195 0.75 -11.24 11.80
CA ALA A 195 0.24 -10.30 12.78
C ALA A 195 -0.88 -10.93 13.63
N VAL A 196 -0.80 -10.76 14.94
CA VAL A 196 -1.82 -11.21 15.88
C VAL A 196 -2.72 -10.03 16.25
N TRP A 197 -4.01 -10.29 16.36
CA TRP A 197 -4.96 -9.27 16.77
C TRP A 197 -4.68 -8.78 18.20
N GLY A 198 -4.27 -7.52 18.33
CA GLY A 198 -3.93 -6.88 19.61
C GLY A 198 -5.13 -6.30 20.40
N GLY A 199 -6.36 -6.47 19.87
CA GLY A 199 -7.57 -5.95 20.48
C GLY A 199 -7.86 -4.47 20.14
N TRP A 200 -9.02 -4.00 20.56
CA TRP A 200 -9.50 -2.63 20.27
C TRP A 200 -8.62 -1.51 20.84
N ARG A 201 -7.91 -1.78 21.95
CA ARG A 201 -6.95 -0.82 22.52
C ARG A 201 -5.81 -0.54 21.55
N SER A 202 -5.22 -1.58 20.96
CA SER A 202 -4.14 -1.42 19.96
C SER A 202 -4.60 -0.65 18.71
N VAL A 203 -5.86 -0.83 18.31
CA VAL A 203 -6.46 -0.03 17.20
C VAL A 203 -6.58 1.43 17.63
N GLY A 204 -7.07 1.70 18.83
CA GLY A 204 -7.17 3.06 19.38
C GLY A 204 -5.81 3.75 19.45
N ASP A 205 -4.79 3.05 19.96
CA ASP A 205 -3.42 3.58 20.04
C ASP A 205 -2.82 3.85 18.67
N ALA A 206 -3.06 2.97 17.70
CA ALA A 206 -2.61 3.16 16.31
C ALA A 206 -3.30 4.38 15.67
N VAL A 207 -4.61 4.51 15.81
CA VAL A 207 -5.36 5.68 15.31
C VAL A 207 -4.87 6.97 15.97
N ALA A 208 -4.68 6.97 17.29
CA ALA A 208 -4.15 8.12 18.01
C ALA A 208 -2.73 8.48 17.56
N ALA A 209 -1.87 7.50 17.31
CA ALA A 209 -0.51 7.72 16.82
C ALA A 209 -0.51 8.33 15.41
N VAL A 210 -1.41 7.87 14.52
CA VAL A 210 -1.58 8.42 13.17
C VAL A 210 -2.15 9.84 13.22
N ALA A 211 -3.21 10.07 13.98
CA ALA A 211 -3.83 11.37 14.12
C ALA A 211 -2.89 12.42 14.74
N ALA A 212 -2.06 12.02 15.70
CA ALA A 212 -1.06 12.87 16.33
C ALA A 212 0.24 12.99 15.52
N MET A 213 0.37 12.31 14.37
CA MET A 213 1.59 12.27 13.54
C MET A 213 2.86 11.96 14.37
N ARG A 214 2.73 11.12 15.39
CA ARG A 214 3.72 10.92 16.48
C ARG A 214 5.11 10.55 15.99
N HIS A 215 5.24 9.93 14.82
CA HIS A 215 6.50 9.43 14.29
C HIS A 215 6.93 10.09 12.97
N LEU A 216 6.26 11.17 12.57
CA LEU A 216 6.51 11.82 11.27
C LEU A 216 7.74 12.72 11.28
N GLY A 217 8.17 13.19 12.46
CA GLY A 217 9.27 14.13 12.61
C GLY A 217 10.68 13.54 12.49
N GLY A 218 10.84 12.23 12.38
CA GLY A 218 12.15 11.55 12.28
C GLY A 218 13.02 11.60 13.55
N GLU A 219 12.78 12.58 14.41
CA GLU A 219 13.38 12.69 15.74
C GLU A 219 12.25 12.86 16.76
N THR A 220 12.15 11.95 17.70
CA THR A 220 11.25 12.19 18.84
C THR A 220 11.87 13.25 19.72
N ALA A 221 11.05 14.21 20.19
CA ALA A 221 11.48 15.27 21.11
C ALA A 221 12.16 14.75 22.40
N ALA A 222 12.20 13.45 22.63
CA ALA A 222 12.89 12.79 23.72
C ALA A 222 14.41 12.70 23.51
N GLY A 223 14.90 12.68 22.26
CA GLY A 223 16.34 12.62 21.95
C GLY A 223 17.10 13.91 22.26
N TRP A 224 16.40 15.04 22.41
CA TRP A 224 17.01 16.36 22.69
C TRP A 224 16.98 16.75 24.18
N ARG A 225 16.49 15.93 25.07
CA ARG A 225 16.43 16.23 26.52
C ARG A 225 17.52 15.56 27.35
N GLY A 226 18.58 15.09 26.75
CA GLY A 226 19.67 14.37 27.43
C GLY A 226 21.06 14.92 27.14
N GLY A 227 21.19 16.20 26.79
CA GLY A 227 22.45 16.90 26.71
C GLY A 227 22.53 18.01 27.75
#